data_63d245be1a0b47f7cb369bbcccbe5ef7
#
_entry.id   63d245be1a0b47f7cb369bbcccbe5ef7
#
_cell.length_a   1.000
_cell.length_b   1.000
_cell.length_c   1.000
_cell.angle_alpha   90.00
_cell.angle_beta   90.00
_cell.angle_gamma   90.00
#
_symmetry.space_group_name_H-M   'P 1'
#
loop_
_entity.id
_entity.type
_entity.pdbx_description
1 polymer ?
#
loop_
_entity_poly.entity_id
_entity_poly.type
_entity_poly.pdbx_seq_one_letter_code
_entity_poly.pdbx_strand_id
1 'polypeptide(L)'
;EIAEAGGQAFPVPVDIRDDAKVAEAAKRVSDRFGGIDILINNASAISLTGTAETPMKRFDLMLGVNVRGTYACSQACLPYLKAAAQAGRNPHILALSPPLNLNPKWFKNHVAYTMAKYGMSMCVLGMAEEFRADGIAVNALWPRTVIHTAAIAMLPGVDPRMCRTPEIVADAAHIVLNRDARKHTGHFYIDEEVLAAEGVTDLGKYAV
;
A
#
# COMPACT_ATOMS: atom_id res chain seq x y z
N GLU A 1 11.17 -2.66 18.04
CA GLU A 1 10.10 -3.61 17.69
C GLU A 1 10.61 -4.71 16.74
N ILE A 2 10.98 -4.44 15.45
CA ILE A 2 11.41 -5.48 14.49
C ILE A 2 12.60 -6.30 15.04
N ALA A 3 13.62 -5.63 15.57
CA ALA A 3 14.80 -6.31 16.15
C ALA A 3 14.44 -7.08 17.42
N GLU A 4 13.55 -6.58 18.26
CA GLU A 4 13.04 -7.25 19.46
C GLU A 4 12.25 -8.51 19.10
N ALA A 5 11.56 -8.50 17.96
CA ALA A 5 10.88 -9.67 17.40
C ALA A 5 11.82 -10.64 16.65
N GLY A 6 13.14 -10.42 16.69
CA GLY A 6 14.14 -11.26 16.03
C GLY A 6 14.35 -10.99 14.54
N GLY A 7 13.71 -9.97 14.00
CA GLY A 7 13.89 -9.54 12.62
C GLY A 7 15.08 -8.58 12.43
N GLN A 8 15.37 -8.24 11.18
CA GLN A 8 16.37 -7.23 10.83
C GLN A 8 15.69 -6.02 10.20
N ALA A 9 16.08 -4.81 10.59
CA ALA A 9 15.61 -3.56 10.02
C ALA A 9 16.80 -2.73 9.51
N PHE A 10 16.60 -2.06 8.37
CA PHE A 10 17.55 -1.12 7.78
C PHE A 10 16.80 0.13 7.32
N PRO A 11 16.73 1.19 8.14
CA PRO A 11 16.03 2.41 7.80
C PRO A 11 16.80 3.21 6.77
N VAL A 12 16.11 3.63 5.69
CA VAL A 12 16.64 4.49 4.64
C VAL A 12 15.71 5.70 4.49
N PRO A 13 16.07 6.88 5.02
CA PRO A 13 15.28 8.08 4.83
C PRO A 13 15.26 8.51 3.36
N VAL A 14 14.05 8.58 2.77
CA VAL A 14 13.87 8.94 1.37
C VAL A 14 12.52 9.65 1.16
N ASP A 15 12.53 10.70 0.33
CA ASP A 15 11.30 11.24 -0.22
C ASP A 15 10.96 10.47 -1.49
N ILE A 16 9.86 9.72 -1.49
CA ILE A 16 9.48 8.86 -2.61
C ILE A 16 9.07 9.63 -3.88
N ARG A 17 9.01 10.96 -3.81
CA ARG A 17 8.83 11.83 -4.98
C ARG A 17 10.13 12.04 -5.78
N ASP A 18 11.28 11.72 -5.18
CA ASP A 18 12.61 11.79 -5.80
C ASP A 18 12.99 10.39 -6.30
N ASP A 19 12.80 10.15 -7.59
CA ASP A 19 13.01 8.85 -8.22
C ASP A 19 14.48 8.38 -8.16
N ALA A 20 15.44 9.30 -8.23
CA ALA A 20 16.86 8.94 -8.12
C ALA A 20 17.18 8.42 -6.70
N LYS A 21 16.67 9.07 -5.66
CA LYS A 21 16.84 8.61 -4.28
C LYS A 21 16.06 7.33 -3.99
N VAL A 22 14.90 7.13 -4.62
CA VAL A 22 14.15 5.87 -4.53
C VAL A 22 14.96 4.72 -5.13
N ALA A 23 15.57 4.92 -6.32
CA ALA A 23 16.42 3.91 -6.94
C ALA A 23 17.66 3.60 -6.08
N GLU A 24 18.31 4.62 -5.51
CA GLU A 24 19.42 4.45 -4.57
C GLU A 24 18.99 3.66 -3.32
N ALA A 25 17.83 4.00 -2.74
CA ALA A 25 17.30 3.30 -1.57
C ALA A 25 17.03 1.82 -1.87
N ALA A 26 16.40 1.50 -3.00
CA ALA A 26 16.15 0.12 -3.42
C ALA A 26 17.48 -0.65 -3.59
N LYS A 27 18.48 -0.02 -4.22
CA LYS A 27 19.82 -0.63 -4.35
C LYS A 27 20.43 -0.92 -2.98
N ARG A 28 20.44 0.04 -2.06
CA ARG A 28 21.01 -0.12 -0.71
C ARG A 28 20.33 -1.23 0.08
N VAL A 29 18.99 -1.36 -0.02
CA VAL A 29 18.24 -2.44 0.61
C VAL A 29 18.64 -3.79 0.00
N SER A 30 18.72 -3.87 -1.33
CA SER A 30 19.15 -5.08 -2.04
C SER A 30 20.59 -5.48 -1.69
N ASP A 31 21.51 -4.55 -1.65
CA ASP A 31 22.90 -4.80 -1.26
C ASP A 31 23.00 -5.32 0.19
N ARG A 32 22.14 -4.80 1.09
CA ARG A 32 22.15 -5.16 2.51
C ARG A 32 21.55 -6.55 2.80
N PHE A 33 20.50 -6.94 2.07
CA PHE A 33 19.72 -8.15 2.35
C PHE A 33 19.81 -9.22 1.24
N GLY A 34 20.53 -8.94 0.14
CA GLY A 34 20.70 -9.88 -0.96
C GLY A 34 19.55 -9.89 -1.97
N GLY A 35 18.65 -8.92 -1.92
CA GLY A 35 17.52 -8.79 -2.85
C GLY A 35 16.30 -8.10 -2.23
N ILE A 36 15.22 -8.03 -3.02
CA ILE A 36 13.90 -7.55 -2.59
C ILE A 36 12.86 -8.54 -3.10
N ASP A 37 12.07 -9.10 -2.19
CA ASP A 37 10.99 -10.03 -2.51
C ASP A 37 9.63 -9.36 -2.45
N ILE A 38 9.48 -8.37 -1.57
CA ILE A 38 8.19 -7.72 -1.30
C ILE A 38 8.39 -6.20 -1.28
N LEU A 39 7.53 -5.50 -2.00
CA LEU A 39 7.36 -4.05 -1.91
C LEU A 39 5.97 -3.74 -1.36
N ILE A 40 5.91 -2.93 -0.30
CA ILE A 40 4.65 -2.40 0.22
C ILE A 40 4.59 -0.90 0.00
N ASN A 41 3.75 -0.45 -0.92
CA ASN A 41 3.46 0.95 -1.16
C ASN A 41 2.44 1.46 -0.13
N ASN A 42 2.93 1.77 1.07
CA ASN A 42 2.15 2.27 2.20
C ASN A 42 2.21 3.80 2.33
N ALA A 43 3.30 4.44 1.91
CA ALA A 43 3.46 5.88 2.03
C ALA A 43 2.32 6.64 1.32
N SER A 44 1.70 7.58 2.03
CA SER A 44 0.53 8.32 1.54
C SER A 44 0.48 9.73 2.09
N ALA A 45 0.00 10.67 1.27
CA ALA A 45 -0.43 12.00 1.71
C ALA A 45 -1.95 12.08 1.66
N ILE A 46 -2.54 12.73 2.66
CA ILE A 46 -3.99 12.86 2.82
C ILE A 46 -4.39 14.32 3.00
N SER A 47 -5.48 14.73 2.36
CA SER A 47 -6.24 15.95 2.65
C SER A 47 -7.69 15.70 2.25
N LEU A 48 -8.58 15.67 3.25
CA LEU A 48 -10.02 15.42 3.06
C LEU A 48 -10.77 16.75 2.95
N THR A 49 -10.41 17.55 1.94
CA THR A 49 -10.98 18.86 1.69
C THR A 49 -11.72 18.88 0.36
N GLY A 50 -12.77 19.69 0.26
CA GLY A 50 -13.51 19.91 -0.98
C GLY A 50 -12.66 20.60 -2.05
N THR A 51 -13.21 20.66 -3.27
CA THR A 51 -12.48 21.22 -4.42
C THR A 51 -12.13 22.69 -4.23
N ALA A 52 -13.02 23.47 -3.61
CA ALA A 52 -12.79 24.89 -3.38
C ALA A 52 -11.71 25.18 -2.30
N GLU A 53 -11.60 24.29 -1.32
CA GLU A 53 -10.71 24.44 -0.16
C GLU A 53 -9.35 23.75 -0.34
N THR A 54 -9.19 22.92 -1.38
CA THR A 54 -7.93 22.17 -1.59
C THR A 54 -6.89 23.07 -2.28
N PRO A 55 -5.84 23.53 -1.57
CA PRO A 55 -4.76 24.27 -2.23
C PRO A 55 -4.01 23.39 -3.23
N MET A 56 -3.60 23.94 -4.39
CA MET A 56 -2.85 23.20 -5.41
C MET A 56 -1.58 22.54 -4.85
N LYS A 57 -0.89 23.16 -3.91
CA LYS A 57 0.25 22.57 -3.20
C LYS A 57 -0.11 21.23 -2.49
N ARG A 58 -1.32 21.12 -1.95
CA ARG A 58 -1.81 19.88 -1.35
C ARG A 58 -2.21 18.86 -2.40
N PHE A 59 -2.84 19.31 -3.48
CA PHE A 59 -3.15 18.47 -4.63
C PHE A 59 -1.86 17.84 -5.19
N ASP A 60 -0.85 18.65 -5.50
CA ASP A 60 0.44 18.21 -6.03
C ASP A 60 1.15 17.25 -5.08
N LEU A 61 1.10 17.52 -3.76
CA LEU A 61 1.67 16.63 -2.75
C LEU A 61 0.98 15.25 -2.77
N MET A 62 -0.35 15.22 -2.81
CA MET A 62 -1.10 13.95 -2.81
C MET A 62 -0.82 13.13 -4.08
N LEU A 63 -0.84 13.75 -5.26
CA LEU A 63 -0.50 13.06 -6.49
C LEU A 63 0.97 12.64 -6.55
N GLY A 64 1.86 13.52 -6.09
CA GLY A 64 3.30 13.25 -6.05
C GLY A 64 3.67 12.06 -5.15
N VAL A 65 3.09 12.00 -3.94
CA VAL A 65 3.35 10.91 -3.00
C VAL A 65 2.60 9.65 -3.41
N ASN A 66 1.28 9.74 -3.58
CA ASN A 66 0.44 8.56 -3.73
C ASN A 66 0.58 7.92 -5.12
N VAL A 67 0.51 8.70 -6.19
CA VAL A 67 0.54 8.16 -7.57
C VAL A 67 1.97 7.99 -8.05
N ARG A 68 2.70 9.13 -8.16
CA ARG A 68 4.06 9.11 -8.69
C ARG A 68 5.00 8.28 -7.81
N GLY A 69 4.88 8.42 -6.47
CA GLY A 69 5.69 7.66 -5.52
C GLY A 69 5.45 6.16 -5.61
N THR A 70 4.18 5.71 -5.69
CA THR A 70 3.85 4.29 -5.90
C THR A 70 4.45 3.76 -7.19
N TYR A 71 4.33 4.51 -8.29
CA TYR A 71 4.91 4.12 -9.58
C TYR A 71 6.44 4.05 -9.50
N ALA A 72 7.10 5.08 -8.98
CA ALA A 72 8.56 5.16 -8.88
C ALA A 72 9.15 4.05 -7.99
N CYS A 73 8.54 3.77 -6.82
CA CYS A 73 8.98 2.68 -5.95
C CYS A 73 8.81 1.31 -6.63
N SER A 74 7.69 1.09 -7.32
CA SER A 74 7.46 -0.15 -8.06
C SER A 74 8.46 -0.33 -9.18
N GLN A 75 8.74 0.73 -9.96
CA GLN A 75 9.73 0.71 -11.05
C GLN A 75 11.15 0.44 -10.51
N ALA A 76 11.54 1.10 -9.44
CA ALA A 76 12.87 0.92 -8.84
C ALA A 76 13.09 -0.47 -8.23
N CYS A 77 12.04 -1.09 -7.68
CA CYS A 77 12.11 -2.44 -7.12
C CYS A 77 11.98 -3.54 -8.18
N LEU A 78 11.43 -3.25 -9.37
CA LEU A 78 11.12 -4.25 -10.40
C LEU A 78 12.28 -5.17 -10.78
N PRO A 79 13.54 -4.69 -11.01
CA PRO A 79 14.65 -5.57 -11.34
C PRO A 79 14.92 -6.64 -10.25
N TYR A 80 14.78 -6.26 -8.99
CA TYR A 80 15.01 -7.16 -7.85
C TYR A 80 13.86 -8.16 -7.68
N LEU A 81 12.61 -7.73 -7.89
CA LEU A 81 11.44 -8.60 -7.87
C LEU A 81 11.49 -9.63 -9.02
N LYS A 82 11.93 -9.22 -10.21
CA LYS A 82 12.18 -10.16 -11.32
C LYS A 82 13.26 -11.19 -10.97
N ALA A 83 14.36 -10.76 -10.37
CA ALA A 83 15.41 -11.66 -9.90
C ALA A 83 14.89 -12.63 -8.81
N ALA A 84 14.02 -12.17 -7.92
CA ALA A 84 13.36 -13.01 -6.93
C ALA A 84 12.47 -14.09 -7.58
N ALA A 85 11.66 -13.71 -8.59
CA ALA A 85 10.82 -14.66 -9.34
C ALA A 85 11.65 -15.71 -10.08
N GLN A 86 12.74 -15.30 -10.73
CA GLN A 86 13.68 -16.20 -11.43
C GLN A 86 14.38 -17.17 -10.47
N ALA A 87 14.64 -16.75 -9.24
CA ALA A 87 15.18 -17.60 -8.18
C ALA A 87 14.13 -18.51 -7.53
N GLY A 88 12.90 -18.58 -8.06
CA GLY A 88 11.82 -19.42 -7.51
C GLY A 88 11.19 -18.89 -6.23
N ARG A 89 11.46 -17.62 -5.87
CA ARG A 89 10.85 -16.97 -4.71
C ARG A 89 9.45 -16.42 -5.07
N ASN A 90 8.76 -15.87 -4.10
CA ASN A 90 7.35 -15.46 -4.21
C ASN A 90 7.20 -13.92 -4.15
N PRO A 91 7.55 -13.18 -5.25
CA PRO A 91 7.61 -11.72 -5.21
C PRO A 91 6.24 -11.05 -5.27
N HIS A 92 6.06 -10.02 -4.42
CA HIS A 92 4.83 -9.25 -4.34
C HIS A 92 5.06 -7.75 -4.36
N ILE A 93 4.14 -7.02 -4.98
CA ILE A 93 3.89 -5.60 -4.77
C ILE A 93 2.51 -5.46 -4.14
N LEU A 94 2.43 -4.82 -2.98
CA LEU A 94 1.18 -4.51 -2.31
C LEU A 94 1.02 -2.99 -2.19
N ALA A 95 -0.10 -2.46 -2.66
CA ALA A 95 -0.44 -1.05 -2.49
C ALA A 95 -1.59 -0.89 -1.50
N LEU A 96 -1.47 0.05 -0.55
CA LEU A 96 -2.59 0.40 0.34
C LEU A 96 -3.51 1.37 -0.37
N SER A 97 -4.38 0.82 -1.22
CA SER A 97 -5.29 1.58 -2.07
C SER A 97 -6.66 0.89 -2.24
N PRO A 98 -7.75 1.67 -2.45
CA PRO A 98 -9.10 1.13 -2.47
C PRO A 98 -9.44 0.39 -3.77
N PRO A 99 -10.46 -0.49 -3.75
CA PRO A 99 -11.10 -0.94 -4.97
C PRO A 99 -11.61 0.23 -5.81
N LEU A 100 -11.51 0.12 -7.13
CA LEU A 100 -12.02 1.14 -8.06
C LEU A 100 -13.55 1.09 -8.10
N ASN A 101 -14.19 2.18 -7.75
CA ASN A 101 -15.65 2.34 -7.78
C ASN A 101 -15.99 3.77 -8.24
N LEU A 102 -16.55 3.90 -9.44
CA LEU A 102 -16.85 5.19 -10.07
C LEU A 102 -18.16 5.84 -9.56
N ASN A 103 -18.77 5.34 -8.50
CA ASN A 103 -19.93 6.01 -7.90
C ASN A 103 -19.50 7.39 -7.36
N PRO A 104 -20.18 8.50 -7.76
CA PRO A 104 -19.81 9.86 -7.37
C PRO A 104 -19.70 10.09 -5.85
N LYS A 105 -20.39 9.29 -5.03
CA LYS A 105 -20.32 9.39 -3.57
C LYS A 105 -18.90 9.25 -3.02
N TRP A 106 -18.03 8.50 -3.70
CA TRP A 106 -16.64 8.27 -3.31
C TRP A 106 -15.70 9.41 -3.68
N PHE A 107 -16.18 10.39 -4.46
CA PHE A 107 -15.43 11.56 -4.88
C PHE A 107 -15.89 12.83 -4.16
N LYS A 108 -17.18 12.88 -3.78
CA LYS A 108 -17.79 14.05 -3.15
C LYS A 108 -17.01 14.48 -1.90
N ASN A 109 -16.69 15.76 -1.80
CA ASN A 109 -16.01 16.44 -0.71
C ASN A 109 -14.50 16.14 -0.55
N HIS A 110 -13.90 15.26 -1.37
CA HIS A 110 -12.47 14.94 -1.32
C HIS A 110 -11.93 14.44 -2.69
N VAL A 111 -12.31 15.12 -3.74
CA VAL A 111 -11.98 14.75 -5.14
C VAL A 111 -10.49 14.49 -5.33
N ALA A 112 -9.63 15.42 -4.88
CA ALA A 112 -8.17 15.31 -5.03
C ALA A 112 -7.59 14.06 -4.34
N TYR A 113 -8.06 13.76 -3.13
CA TYR A 113 -7.63 12.57 -2.39
C TYR A 113 -8.08 11.27 -3.07
N THR A 114 -9.34 11.22 -3.51
CA THR A 114 -9.86 10.06 -4.23
C THR A 114 -9.10 9.83 -5.53
N MET A 115 -8.82 10.88 -6.32
CA MET A 115 -7.99 10.78 -7.52
C MET A 115 -6.60 10.21 -7.20
N ALA A 116 -5.96 10.69 -6.14
CA ALA A 116 -4.64 10.22 -5.74
C ALA A 116 -4.66 8.75 -5.30
N LYS A 117 -5.65 8.33 -4.51
CA LYS A 117 -5.81 6.93 -4.09
C LYS A 117 -6.17 6.00 -5.26
N TYR A 118 -7.05 6.44 -6.14
CA TYR A 118 -7.39 5.69 -7.36
C TYR A 118 -6.21 5.60 -8.33
N GLY A 119 -5.35 6.62 -8.40
CA GLY A 119 -4.12 6.54 -9.16
C GLY A 119 -3.20 5.40 -8.70
N MET A 120 -3.08 5.16 -7.37
CA MET A 120 -2.40 3.97 -6.84
C MET A 120 -3.08 2.68 -7.30
N SER A 121 -4.41 2.63 -7.25
CA SER A 121 -5.20 1.47 -7.68
C SER A 121 -5.06 1.21 -9.19
N MET A 122 -4.95 2.25 -10.01
CA MET A 122 -4.69 2.13 -11.44
C MET A 122 -3.28 1.57 -11.71
N CYS A 123 -2.27 1.94 -10.91
CA CYS A 123 -0.95 1.29 -10.97
C CYS A 123 -1.07 -0.21 -10.69
N VAL A 124 -1.82 -0.61 -9.67
CA VAL A 124 -2.06 -2.03 -9.37
C VAL A 124 -2.70 -2.74 -10.54
N LEU A 125 -3.77 -2.16 -11.11
CA LEU A 125 -4.50 -2.76 -12.23
C LEU A 125 -3.62 -3.01 -13.45
N GLY A 126 -2.82 -2.01 -13.85
CA GLY A 126 -1.93 -2.11 -15.01
C GLY A 126 -0.72 -3.01 -14.76
N MET A 127 -0.02 -2.80 -13.65
CA MET A 127 1.19 -3.55 -13.31
C MET A 127 0.91 -5.03 -13.03
N ALA A 128 -0.27 -5.38 -12.51
CA ALA A 128 -0.65 -6.77 -12.29
C ALA A 128 -0.69 -7.58 -13.59
N GLU A 129 -1.19 -7.00 -14.67
CA GLU A 129 -1.21 -7.65 -15.98
C GLU A 129 0.17 -7.61 -16.65
N GLU A 130 0.86 -6.48 -16.55
CA GLU A 130 2.20 -6.30 -17.14
C GLU A 130 3.23 -7.30 -16.56
N PHE A 131 3.17 -7.58 -15.24
CA PHE A 131 4.16 -8.44 -14.56
C PHE A 131 3.68 -9.88 -14.36
N ARG A 132 2.49 -10.23 -14.85
CA ARG A 132 1.92 -11.58 -14.73
C ARG A 132 2.85 -12.66 -15.28
N ALA A 133 3.41 -12.43 -16.47
CA ALA A 133 4.34 -13.37 -17.11
C ALA A 133 5.66 -13.53 -16.35
N ASP A 134 6.08 -12.49 -15.61
CA ASP A 134 7.27 -12.54 -14.74
C ASP A 134 7.01 -13.31 -13.44
N GLY A 135 5.74 -13.63 -13.11
CA GLY A 135 5.36 -14.31 -11.88
C GLY A 135 5.41 -13.42 -10.64
N ILE A 136 5.23 -12.10 -10.83
CA ILE A 136 5.16 -11.11 -9.74
C ILE A 136 3.71 -10.76 -9.49
N ALA A 137 3.26 -10.91 -8.24
CA ALA A 137 1.93 -10.48 -7.84
C ALA A 137 1.90 -8.97 -7.58
N VAL A 138 0.87 -8.30 -8.08
CA VAL A 138 0.59 -6.90 -7.76
C VAL A 138 -0.85 -6.78 -7.30
N ASN A 139 -1.06 -6.41 -6.04
CA ASN A 139 -2.38 -6.36 -5.43
C ASN A 139 -2.58 -5.07 -4.64
N ALA A 140 -3.84 -4.77 -4.36
CA ALA A 140 -4.24 -3.71 -3.45
C ALA A 140 -4.87 -4.29 -2.18
N LEU A 141 -4.69 -3.60 -1.06
CA LEU A 141 -5.35 -3.88 0.21
C LEU A 141 -5.94 -2.58 0.75
N TRP A 142 -7.17 -2.62 1.21
CA TRP A 142 -7.88 -1.47 1.77
C TRP A 142 -8.64 -1.85 3.04
N PRO A 143 -8.60 -1.02 4.09
CA PRO A 143 -9.36 -1.29 5.30
C PRO A 143 -10.86 -1.04 5.10
N ARG A 144 -11.69 -1.90 5.67
CA ARG A 144 -13.15 -1.74 5.71
C ARG A 144 -13.57 -0.55 6.55
N THR A 145 -12.86 -0.34 7.65
CA THR A 145 -13.14 0.70 8.63
C THR A 145 -12.00 1.69 8.71
N VAL A 146 -12.19 2.79 9.42
CA VAL A 146 -11.10 3.73 9.71
C VAL A 146 -10.07 3.03 10.61
N ILE A 147 -8.80 3.20 10.31
CA ILE A 147 -7.70 2.66 11.10
C ILE A 147 -7.11 3.74 12.00
N HIS A 148 -7.03 3.45 13.29
CA HIS A 148 -6.48 4.37 14.30
C HIS A 148 -4.97 4.56 14.11
N THR A 149 -4.61 5.57 13.33
CA THR A 149 -3.23 5.95 13.05
C THR A 149 -2.99 7.40 13.48
N ALA A 150 -1.72 7.80 13.59
CA ALA A 150 -1.36 9.19 13.87
C ALA A 150 -1.97 10.19 12.88
N ALA A 151 -2.13 9.80 11.60
CA ALA A 151 -2.78 10.64 10.59
C ALA A 151 -4.28 10.85 10.88
N ILE A 152 -4.96 9.81 11.32
CA ILE A 152 -6.40 9.85 11.66
C ILE A 152 -6.62 10.58 12.99
N ALA A 153 -5.75 10.40 13.97
CA ALA A 153 -5.84 11.10 15.25
C ALA A 153 -5.77 12.65 15.11
N MET A 154 -5.21 13.14 14.01
CA MET A 154 -5.18 14.59 13.69
C MET A 154 -6.43 15.09 12.97
N LEU A 155 -7.35 14.22 12.55
CA LEU A 155 -8.56 14.62 11.84
C LEU A 155 -9.69 14.93 12.85
N PRO A 156 -10.33 16.11 12.76
CA PRO A 156 -11.42 16.43 13.66
C PRO A 156 -12.65 15.53 13.41
N GLY A 157 -13.35 15.14 14.47
CA GLY A 157 -14.62 14.43 14.38
C GLY A 157 -14.53 12.91 14.18
N VAL A 158 -13.35 12.32 14.23
CA VAL A 158 -13.21 10.86 14.24
C VAL A 158 -13.25 10.36 15.69
N ASP A 159 -14.22 9.52 16.01
CA ASP A 159 -14.29 8.82 17.29
C ASP A 159 -13.35 7.59 17.25
N PRO A 160 -12.30 7.50 18.09
CA PRO A 160 -11.39 6.35 18.11
C PRO A 160 -12.10 5.01 18.30
N ARG A 161 -13.21 4.97 19.05
CA ARG A 161 -14.01 3.75 19.29
C ARG A 161 -14.65 3.18 18.02
N MET A 162 -14.75 3.99 16.97
CA MET A 162 -15.24 3.55 15.65
C MET A 162 -14.10 3.09 14.73
N CYS A 163 -12.87 3.10 15.23
CA CYS A 163 -11.68 2.69 14.47
C CYS A 163 -11.28 1.24 14.81
N ARG A 164 -10.49 0.67 13.93
CA ARG A 164 -9.72 -0.55 14.21
C ARG A 164 -8.25 -0.19 14.41
N THR A 165 -7.53 -1.05 15.12
CA THR A 165 -6.09 -0.93 15.26
C THR A 165 -5.36 -1.30 13.96
N PRO A 166 -4.11 -0.82 13.70
CA PRO A 166 -3.36 -1.13 12.49
C PRO A 166 -3.10 -2.63 12.26
N GLU A 167 -3.15 -3.44 13.31
CA GLU A 167 -2.92 -4.88 13.26
C GLU A 167 -3.89 -5.60 12.32
N ILE A 168 -5.12 -5.11 12.17
CA ILE A 168 -6.08 -5.73 11.23
C ILE A 168 -5.56 -5.69 9.79
N VAL A 169 -4.98 -4.55 9.39
CA VAL A 169 -4.40 -4.39 8.04
C VAL A 169 -3.10 -5.18 7.92
N ALA A 170 -2.30 -5.24 9.00
CA ALA A 170 -1.04 -5.98 9.02
C ALA A 170 -1.28 -7.49 8.89
N ASP A 171 -2.24 -8.06 9.64
CA ASP A 171 -2.61 -9.47 9.57
C ASP A 171 -3.17 -9.82 8.18
N ALA A 172 -4.04 -8.98 7.61
CA ALA A 172 -4.55 -9.17 6.25
C ALA A 172 -3.43 -9.07 5.18
N ALA A 173 -2.51 -8.11 5.33
CA ALA A 173 -1.35 -7.98 4.44
C ALA A 173 -0.46 -9.22 4.51
N HIS A 174 -0.20 -9.74 5.71
CA HIS A 174 0.58 -10.97 5.91
C HIS A 174 -0.05 -12.14 5.14
N ILE A 175 -1.36 -12.33 5.25
CA ILE A 175 -2.07 -13.38 4.51
C ILE A 175 -1.89 -13.19 3.00
N VAL A 176 -2.14 -11.99 2.47
CA VAL A 176 -2.05 -11.70 1.03
C VAL A 176 -0.64 -11.95 0.50
N LEU A 177 0.39 -11.53 1.23
CA LEU A 177 1.80 -11.64 0.83
C LEU A 177 2.35 -13.09 0.91
N ASN A 178 1.64 -14.00 1.59
CA ASN A 178 1.97 -15.42 1.63
C ASN A 178 1.23 -16.25 0.57
N ARG A 179 0.29 -15.66 -0.18
CA ARG A 179 -0.39 -16.34 -1.30
C ARG A 179 0.58 -16.54 -2.47
N ASP A 180 0.34 -17.58 -3.27
CA ASP A 180 1.12 -17.84 -4.50
C ASP A 180 1.00 -16.65 -5.48
N ALA A 181 2.10 -15.95 -5.72
CA ALA A 181 2.16 -14.77 -6.58
C ALA A 181 1.69 -15.05 -8.01
N ARG A 182 1.89 -16.26 -8.52
CA ARG A 182 1.50 -16.66 -9.88
C ARG A 182 -0.01 -16.83 -10.04
N LYS A 183 -0.74 -17.01 -8.93
CA LYS A 183 -2.19 -17.26 -8.92
C LYS A 183 -2.98 -16.08 -8.38
N HIS A 184 -2.39 -15.26 -7.53
CA HIS A 184 -3.07 -14.20 -6.81
C HIS A 184 -2.50 -12.82 -7.16
N THR A 185 -2.82 -12.31 -8.36
CA THR A 185 -2.42 -10.98 -8.84
C THR A 185 -3.59 -10.23 -9.44
N GLY A 186 -3.62 -8.90 -9.32
CA GLY A 186 -4.67 -8.02 -9.83
C GLY A 186 -5.90 -7.90 -8.92
N HIS A 187 -5.80 -8.33 -7.67
CA HIS A 187 -6.89 -8.29 -6.72
C HIS A 187 -6.90 -6.98 -5.91
N PHE A 188 -8.10 -6.54 -5.57
CA PHE A 188 -8.38 -5.44 -4.65
C PHE A 188 -9.02 -6.01 -3.41
N TYR A 189 -8.20 -6.30 -2.41
CA TYR A 189 -8.60 -6.94 -1.17
C TYR A 189 -9.16 -5.94 -0.16
N ILE A 190 -10.09 -6.42 0.66
CA ILE A 190 -10.56 -5.74 1.88
C ILE A 190 -10.07 -6.57 3.07
N ASP A 191 -9.49 -5.92 4.07
CA ASP A 191 -8.88 -6.56 5.24
C ASP A 191 -9.80 -7.58 5.92
N GLU A 192 -11.02 -7.18 6.29
CA GLU A 192 -11.99 -8.07 6.94
C GLU A 192 -12.40 -9.26 6.05
N GLU A 193 -12.47 -9.08 4.74
CA GLU A 193 -12.78 -10.16 3.79
C GLU A 193 -11.62 -11.17 3.67
N VAL A 194 -10.38 -10.66 3.69
CA VAL A 194 -9.18 -11.52 3.71
C VAL A 194 -9.15 -12.35 4.98
N LEU A 195 -9.37 -11.73 6.14
CA LEU A 195 -9.38 -12.42 7.43
C LEU A 195 -10.51 -13.45 7.52
N ALA A 196 -11.71 -13.09 7.07
CA ALA A 196 -12.87 -13.99 7.08
C ALA A 196 -12.63 -15.23 6.20
N ALA A 197 -11.95 -15.08 5.04
CA ALA A 197 -11.60 -16.20 4.16
C ALA A 197 -10.64 -17.21 4.82
N GLU A 198 -9.85 -16.77 5.82
CA GLU A 198 -8.96 -17.62 6.63
C GLU A 198 -9.62 -18.05 7.97
N GLY A 199 -10.93 -17.84 8.12
CA GLY A 199 -11.70 -18.26 9.30
C GLY A 199 -11.62 -17.31 10.51
N VAL A 200 -11.00 -16.13 10.37
CA VAL A 200 -10.95 -15.11 11.43
C VAL A 200 -12.22 -14.26 11.34
N THR A 201 -13.24 -14.63 12.11
CA THR A 201 -14.56 -13.96 12.14
C THR A 201 -14.75 -13.04 13.33
N ASP A 202 -14.06 -13.30 14.45
CA ASP A 202 -14.04 -12.41 15.60
C ASP A 202 -12.97 -11.33 15.43
N LEU A 203 -13.43 -10.11 15.19
CA LEU A 203 -12.58 -8.93 15.00
C LEU A 203 -12.45 -8.08 16.28
N GLY A 204 -12.93 -8.58 17.43
CA GLY A 204 -12.88 -7.88 18.73
C GLY A 204 -11.46 -7.51 19.13
N LYS A 205 -10.46 -8.36 18.83
CA LYS A 205 -9.05 -8.09 19.10
C LYS A 205 -8.47 -6.85 18.41
N TYR A 206 -9.15 -6.34 17.38
CA TYR A 206 -8.71 -5.15 16.61
C TYR A 206 -9.49 -3.88 17.02
N ALA A 207 -10.33 -3.92 18.04
CA ALA A 207 -11.00 -2.73 18.55
C ALA A 207 -9.99 -1.80 19.24
N VAL A 208 -10.20 -0.45 19.12
CA VAL A 208 -9.39 0.57 19.80
C VAL A 208 -9.96 0.82 21.21
#